data_1cea81408618a1d0e9a8e2f6dc03f7e1
#
_entry.id   1cea81408618a1d0e9a8e2f6dc03f7e1
#
_cell.length_a   1.000
_cell.length_b   1.000
_cell.length_c   1.000
_cell.angle_alpha   90.00
_cell.angle_beta   90.00
_cell.angle_gamma   90.00
#
_symmetry.space_group_name_H-M   'P 1'
#
loop_
_entity.id
_entity.type
_entity.pdbx_description
1 polymer ?
#
loop_
_entity_poly.entity_id
_entity_poly.type
_entity_poly.pdbx_seq_one_letter_code
_entity_poly.pdbx_strand_id
1 'polypeptide(L)'
;MDNGSGVGVLDKAAVVLGALEAGPSTLAQLVAATGLARPTAHRLAVALEHHRLVARDMQGRFVLGPRLGELAASAGEDKLLVAANPVLGALRDHTNESAQLFRRQGEHRVCVSAAERPVGLRDSIPVGATLSMQAGSAAQVLLAW
;
A
#
# COMPACT_ATOMS: atom_id res chain seq x y z
N MET A 1 19.19 7.69 3.74
CA MET A 1 19.03 7.01 5.05
C MET A 1 18.41 5.67 4.77
N ASP A 2 19.09 4.61 5.17
CA ASP A 2 18.61 3.23 4.99
C ASP A 2 17.40 3.04 5.91
N ASN A 3 16.20 3.00 5.32
CA ASN A 3 14.93 2.87 6.06
C ASN A 3 14.56 1.38 6.24
N GLY A 4 15.56 0.51 6.31
CA GLY A 4 15.38 -0.91 6.54
C GLY A 4 14.97 -1.20 7.97
N SER A 5 14.15 -2.25 8.17
CA SER A 5 13.73 -2.72 9.50
C SER A 5 14.87 -3.32 10.33
N GLY A 6 16.09 -3.44 9.77
CA GLY A 6 17.21 -4.19 10.30
C GLY A 6 17.12 -5.71 10.04
N VAL A 7 16.03 -6.18 9.44
CA VAL A 7 15.85 -7.58 9.05
C VAL A 7 15.72 -7.67 7.53
N GLY A 8 16.87 -7.64 6.86
CA GLY A 8 16.94 -7.47 5.40
C GLY A 8 16.16 -8.49 4.57
N VAL A 9 15.82 -9.67 5.09
CA VAL A 9 14.95 -10.62 4.39
C VAL A 9 13.50 -10.15 4.41
N LEU A 10 13.02 -9.56 5.51
CA LEU A 10 11.67 -9.02 5.62
C LEU A 10 11.52 -7.77 4.74
N ASP A 11 12.53 -6.89 4.75
CA ASP A 11 12.51 -5.69 3.91
C ASP A 11 12.39 -6.07 2.42
N LYS A 12 13.18 -7.04 1.97
CA LYS A 12 13.12 -7.54 0.59
C LYS A 12 11.80 -8.25 0.27
N ALA A 13 11.23 -9.00 1.22
CA ALA A 13 9.93 -9.64 1.05
C ALA A 13 8.81 -8.59 0.91
N ALA A 14 8.85 -7.53 1.72
CA ALA A 14 7.92 -6.41 1.62
C ALA A 14 8.01 -5.70 0.26
N VAL A 15 9.23 -5.49 -0.25
CA VAL A 15 9.46 -4.90 -1.59
C VAL A 15 8.85 -5.79 -2.69
N VAL A 16 8.98 -7.12 -2.60
CA VAL A 16 8.35 -8.04 -3.57
C VAL A 16 6.82 -7.97 -3.50
N LEU A 17 6.23 -7.94 -2.30
CA LEU A 17 4.78 -7.81 -2.13
C LEU A 17 4.28 -6.47 -2.67
N GLY A 18 4.97 -5.37 -2.36
CA GLY A 18 4.63 -4.04 -2.88
C GLY A 18 4.69 -3.94 -4.41
N ALA A 19 5.65 -4.61 -5.05
CA ALA A 19 5.71 -4.66 -6.51
C ALA A 19 4.51 -5.39 -7.14
N LEU A 20 3.87 -6.31 -6.42
CA LEU A 20 2.68 -7.04 -6.88
C LEU A 20 1.37 -6.28 -6.65
N GLU A 21 1.36 -5.17 -5.92
CA GLU A 21 0.18 -4.31 -5.78
C GLU A 21 -0.23 -3.68 -7.12
N ALA A 22 0.74 -3.44 -8.02
CA ALA A 22 0.48 -2.92 -9.36
C ALA A 22 -0.17 -3.97 -10.30
N GLY A 23 -0.20 -5.25 -9.91
CA GLY A 23 -0.81 -6.33 -10.66
C GLY A 23 0.11 -7.53 -10.93
N PRO A 24 -0.38 -8.52 -11.72
CA PRO A 24 0.35 -9.74 -12.03
C PRO A 24 1.70 -9.47 -12.69
N SER A 25 2.76 -10.08 -12.20
CA SER A 25 4.14 -9.84 -12.66
C SER A 25 4.90 -11.14 -12.94
N THR A 26 5.62 -11.16 -14.04
CA THR A 26 6.62 -12.19 -14.31
C THR A 26 7.86 -12.00 -13.42
N LEU A 27 8.72 -13.01 -13.31
CA LEU A 27 9.97 -12.86 -12.56
C LEU A 27 10.85 -11.71 -13.12
N ALA A 28 10.87 -11.51 -14.43
CA ALA A 28 11.64 -10.43 -15.04
C ALA A 28 11.09 -9.05 -14.64
N GLN A 29 9.77 -8.89 -14.60
CA GLN A 29 9.12 -7.65 -14.14
C GLN A 29 9.36 -7.41 -12.65
N LEU A 30 9.29 -8.44 -11.81
CA LEU A 30 9.64 -8.33 -10.38
C LEU A 30 11.09 -7.88 -10.19
N VAL A 31 12.04 -8.45 -10.93
CA VAL A 31 13.46 -8.03 -10.89
C VAL A 31 13.59 -6.55 -11.25
N ALA A 32 12.94 -6.13 -12.34
CA ALA A 32 12.98 -4.74 -12.78
C ALA A 32 12.34 -3.77 -11.78
N ALA A 33 11.20 -4.15 -11.20
CA ALA A 33 10.47 -3.30 -10.25
C ALA A 33 11.15 -3.22 -8.86
N THR A 34 11.79 -4.30 -8.41
CA THR A 34 12.38 -4.38 -7.06
C THR A 34 13.86 -4.03 -7.01
N GLY A 35 14.56 -4.06 -8.14
CA GLY A 35 16.01 -3.94 -8.19
C GLY A 35 16.78 -5.11 -7.57
N LEU A 36 16.10 -6.17 -7.14
CA LEU A 36 16.73 -7.34 -6.54
C LEU A 36 17.42 -8.21 -7.60
N ALA A 37 18.55 -8.82 -7.23
CA ALA A 37 19.18 -9.83 -8.07
C ALA A 37 18.20 -10.97 -8.38
N ARG A 38 18.15 -11.45 -9.63
CA ARG A 38 17.22 -12.47 -10.10
C ARG A 38 17.13 -13.71 -9.19
N PRO A 39 18.23 -14.30 -8.68
CA PRO A 39 18.16 -15.44 -7.77
C PRO A 39 17.46 -15.09 -6.44
N THR A 40 17.68 -13.88 -5.93
CA THR A 40 17.08 -13.39 -4.70
C THR A 40 15.57 -13.16 -4.89
N ALA A 41 15.17 -12.47 -5.95
CA ALA A 41 13.75 -12.24 -6.27
C ALA A 41 13.01 -13.57 -6.44
N HIS A 42 13.60 -14.53 -7.17
CA HIS A 42 13.01 -15.85 -7.35
C HIS A 42 12.83 -16.62 -6.03
N ARG A 43 13.90 -16.71 -5.20
CA ARG A 43 13.81 -17.39 -3.89
C ARG A 43 12.77 -16.78 -2.98
N LEU A 44 12.69 -15.46 -2.94
CA LEU A 44 11.69 -14.76 -2.14
C LEU A 44 10.27 -15.00 -2.66
N ALA A 45 10.05 -14.90 -3.98
CA ALA A 45 8.75 -15.16 -4.58
C ALA A 45 8.27 -16.59 -4.30
N VAL A 46 9.15 -17.60 -4.42
CA VAL A 46 8.83 -19.00 -4.11
C VAL A 46 8.58 -19.21 -2.61
N ALA A 47 9.36 -18.58 -1.74
CA ALA A 47 9.14 -18.64 -0.29
C ALA A 47 7.80 -18.00 0.10
N LEU A 48 7.47 -16.85 -0.47
CA LEU A 48 6.17 -16.19 -0.26
C LEU A 48 5.01 -17.00 -0.82
N GLU A 49 5.22 -17.69 -1.97
CA GLU A 49 4.25 -18.61 -2.57
C GLU A 49 3.99 -19.83 -1.65
N HIS A 50 5.04 -20.40 -1.06
CA HIS A 50 4.92 -21.46 -0.06
C HIS A 50 4.05 -21.06 1.13
N HIS A 51 4.17 -19.79 1.58
CA HIS A 51 3.36 -19.25 2.65
C HIS A 51 2.01 -18.67 2.18
N ARG A 52 1.65 -18.82 0.92
CA ARG A 52 0.40 -18.34 0.32
C ARG A 52 0.23 -16.81 0.36
N LEU A 53 1.31 -16.08 0.65
CA LEU A 53 1.35 -14.61 0.57
C LEU A 53 1.46 -14.12 -0.88
N VAL A 54 2.01 -14.97 -1.76
CA VAL A 54 2.04 -14.84 -3.21
C VAL A 54 1.38 -16.08 -3.80
N ALA A 55 0.81 -15.97 -4.99
CA ALA A 55 0.27 -17.07 -5.78
C ALA A 55 0.70 -16.93 -7.24
N ARG A 56 0.28 -17.88 -8.09
CA ARG A 56 0.43 -17.77 -9.54
C ARG A 56 -0.93 -17.72 -10.20
N ASP A 57 -1.06 -16.86 -11.19
CA ASP A 57 -2.22 -16.85 -12.06
C ASP A 57 -2.15 -17.97 -13.13
N MET A 58 -3.16 -18.05 -13.97
CA MET A 58 -3.25 -19.07 -15.02
C MET A 58 -2.14 -18.95 -16.09
N GLN A 59 -1.47 -17.79 -16.18
CA GLN A 59 -0.33 -17.54 -17.05
C GLN A 59 1.02 -17.78 -16.36
N GLY A 60 1.01 -18.23 -15.09
CA GLY A 60 2.21 -18.48 -14.29
C GLY A 60 2.88 -17.23 -13.75
N ARG A 61 2.22 -16.06 -13.83
CA ARG A 61 2.71 -14.80 -13.27
C ARG A 61 2.45 -14.77 -11.77
N PHE A 62 3.33 -14.11 -11.02
CA PHE A 62 3.14 -13.89 -9.59
C PHE A 62 2.05 -12.85 -9.34
N VAL A 63 1.19 -13.11 -8.36
CA VAL A 63 0.11 -12.24 -7.87
C VAL A 63 0.10 -12.27 -6.35
N LEU A 64 -0.55 -11.29 -5.71
CA LEU A 64 -0.80 -11.34 -4.26
C LEU A 64 -1.64 -12.57 -3.92
N GLY A 65 -1.23 -13.29 -2.88
CA GLY A 65 -1.82 -14.56 -2.50
C GLY A 65 -2.99 -14.45 -1.51
N PRO A 66 -3.81 -15.51 -1.38
CA PRO A 66 -5.03 -15.49 -0.57
C PRO A 66 -4.78 -15.30 0.93
N ARG A 67 -3.59 -15.66 1.42
CA ARG A 67 -3.24 -15.49 2.84
C ARG A 67 -3.29 -14.04 3.31
N LEU A 68 -3.05 -13.10 2.42
CA LEU A 68 -3.15 -11.67 2.74
C LEU A 68 -4.59 -11.27 3.10
N GLY A 69 -5.59 -11.78 2.35
CA GLY A 69 -7.00 -11.58 2.68
C GLY A 69 -7.40 -12.23 4.00
N GLU A 70 -6.91 -13.45 4.27
CA GLU A 70 -7.15 -14.16 5.54
C GLU A 70 -6.56 -13.40 6.74
N LEU A 71 -5.35 -12.86 6.59
CA LEU A 71 -4.71 -12.04 7.62
C LEU A 71 -5.46 -10.72 7.86
N ALA A 72 -5.88 -10.06 6.79
CA ALA A 72 -6.66 -8.84 6.87
C ALA A 72 -8.00 -9.09 7.59
N ALA A 73 -8.71 -10.16 7.26
CA ALA A 73 -9.94 -10.56 7.95
C ALA A 73 -9.71 -10.87 9.43
N SER A 74 -8.59 -11.52 9.76
CA SER A 74 -8.22 -11.86 11.15
C SER A 74 -7.76 -10.65 11.96
N ALA A 75 -7.20 -9.62 11.31
CA ALA A 75 -6.83 -8.38 11.95
C ALA A 75 -8.03 -7.55 12.43
N GLY A 76 -9.23 -7.92 11.98
CA GLY A 76 -10.48 -7.24 12.28
C GLY A 76 -10.68 -5.97 11.44
N GLU A 77 -11.87 -5.43 11.53
CA GLU A 77 -12.17 -4.16 10.87
C GLU A 77 -11.40 -3.01 11.53
N ASP A 78 -10.77 -2.20 10.72
CA ASP A 78 -10.16 -0.96 11.17
C ASP A 78 -11.28 0.04 11.54
N LYS A 79 -11.55 0.16 12.84
CA LYS A 79 -12.62 1.02 13.37
C LYS A 79 -12.53 2.46 12.88
N LEU A 80 -11.30 2.95 12.64
CA LEU A 80 -11.11 4.28 12.08
C LEU A 80 -11.62 4.34 10.64
N LEU A 81 -11.30 3.36 9.80
CA LEU A 81 -11.76 3.34 8.41
C LEU A 81 -13.27 3.16 8.32
N VAL A 82 -13.85 2.27 9.15
CA VAL A 82 -15.31 2.08 9.23
C VAL A 82 -16.02 3.40 9.57
N ALA A 83 -15.51 4.12 10.56
CA ALA A 83 -16.08 5.40 10.96
C ALA A 83 -15.80 6.54 9.96
N ALA A 84 -14.63 6.56 9.34
CA ALA A 84 -14.20 7.65 8.48
C ALA A 84 -14.80 7.60 7.07
N ASN A 85 -14.99 6.40 6.48
CA ASN A 85 -15.46 6.28 5.10
C ASN A 85 -16.76 7.03 4.80
N PRO A 86 -17.83 6.92 5.60
CA PRO A 86 -19.05 7.71 5.39
C PRO A 86 -18.81 9.22 5.56
N VAL A 87 -17.92 9.61 6.48
CA VAL A 87 -17.57 11.03 6.71
C VAL A 87 -16.83 11.61 5.51
N LEU A 88 -15.86 10.87 4.95
CA LEU A 88 -15.14 11.29 3.74
C LEU A 88 -16.08 11.43 2.55
N GLY A 89 -17.01 10.50 2.39
CA GLY A 89 -18.04 10.58 1.34
C GLY A 89 -18.91 11.82 1.48
N ALA A 90 -19.43 12.07 2.68
CA ALA A 90 -20.26 13.25 2.97
C ALA A 90 -19.47 14.56 2.78
N LEU A 91 -18.21 14.59 3.21
CA LEU A 91 -17.35 15.76 3.03
C LEU A 91 -17.10 16.07 1.55
N ARG A 92 -16.75 15.05 0.75
CA ARG A 92 -16.62 15.18 -0.71
C ARG A 92 -17.91 15.74 -1.34
N ASP A 93 -19.05 15.19 -0.98
CA ASP A 93 -20.33 15.56 -1.59
C ASP A 93 -20.75 16.98 -1.19
N HIS A 94 -20.42 17.41 0.04
CA HIS A 94 -20.72 18.74 0.52
C HIS A 94 -19.80 19.82 -0.06
N THR A 95 -18.51 19.52 -0.18
CA THR A 95 -17.49 20.49 -0.65
C THR A 95 -17.24 20.42 -2.15
N ASN A 96 -17.68 19.33 -2.81
CA ASN A 96 -17.31 18.98 -4.18
C ASN A 96 -15.80 18.87 -4.41
N GLU A 97 -15.04 18.54 -3.35
CA GLU A 97 -13.59 18.32 -3.37
C GLU A 97 -13.25 16.91 -2.90
N SER A 98 -12.09 16.40 -3.33
CA SER A 98 -11.60 15.10 -2.85
C SER A 98 -11.26 15.18 -1.36
N ALA A 99 -11.66 14.16 -0.60
CA ALA A 99 -11.35 14.03 0.81
C ALA A 99 -10.47 12.81 1.06
N GLN A 100 -9.43 12.95 1.88
CA GLN A 100 -8.45 11.90 2.11
C GLN A 100 -8.17 11.75 3.61
N LEU A 101 -7.97 10.50 4.04
CA LEU A 101 -7.57 10.18 5.41
C LEU A 101 -6.13 9.70 5.42
N PHE A 102 -5.31 10.31 6.27
CA PHE A 102 -3.92 9.93 6.46
C PHE A 102 -3.69 9.41 7.87
N ARG A 103 -2.79 8.42 7.99
CA ARG A 103 -2.18 8.00 9.25
C ARG A 103 -0.71 8.40 9.27
N ARG A 104 -0.27 8.95 10.39
CA ARG A 104 1.15 9.19 10.62
C ARG A 104 1.87 7.88 10.93
N GLN A 105 3.00 7.67 10.29
CA GLN A 105 3.94 6.58 10.53
C GLN A 105 5.36 7.16 10.62
N GLY A 106 5.78 7.53 11.83
CA GLY A 106 7.07 8.19 12.05
C GLY A 106 7.18 9.50 11.27
N GLU A 107 8.15 9.59 10.37
CA GLU A 107 8.43 10.76 9.52
C GLU A 107 7.62 10.76 8.21
N HIS A 108 6.66 9.86 8.08
CA HIS A 108 5.80 9.73 6.91
C HIS A 108 4.32 9.74 7.30
N ARG A 109 3.48 9.97 6.32
CA ARG A 109 2.04 9.76 6.40
C ARG A 109 1.58 8.84 5.27
N VAL A 110 0.68 7.93 5.57
CA VAL A 110 0.11 6.99 4.59
C VAL A 110 -1.34 7.37 4.35
N CYS A 111 -1.74 7.48 3.09
CA CYS A 111 -3.15 7.62 2.72
C CYS A 111 -3.84 6.28 2.99
N VAL A 112 -4.77 6.24 3.93
CA VAL A 112 -5.46 5.01 4.32
C VAL A 112 -6.89 4.92 3.79
N SER A 113 -7.47 6.04 3.37
CA SER A 113 -8.75 6.10 2.67
C SER A 113 -8.88 7.39 1.86
N ALA A 114 -9.63 7.35 0.76
CA ALA A 114 -9.90 8.49 -0.08
C ALA A 114 -11.33 8.43 -0.64
N ALA A 115 -12.00 9.59 -0.70
CA ALA A 115 -13.23 9.81 -1.43
C ALA A 115 -12.95 10.85 -2.52
N GLU A 116 -12.78 10.40 -3.76
CA GLU A 116 -12.42 11.27 -4.87
C GLU A 116 -13.63 12.00 -5.43
N ARG A 117 -13.45 13.26 -5.84
CA ARG A 117 -14.47 14.00 -6.59
C ARG A 117 -14.68 13.34 -7.96
N PRO A 118 -15.94 13.26 -8.44
CA PRO A 118 -16.26 12.50 -9.66
C PRO A 118 -15.79 13.19 -10.95
N VAL A 119 -15.64 14.53 -10.95
CA VAL A 119 -15.34 15.33 -12.14
C VAL A 119 -14.33 16.43 -11.84
N GLY A 120 -13.48 16.76 -12.81
CA GLY A 120 -12.53 17.88 -12.76
C GLY A 120 -11.09 17.47 -12.42
N LEU A 121 -10.24 18.48 -12.18
CA LEU A 121 -8.85 18.26 -11.78
C LEU A 121 -8.82 17.57 -10.41
N ARG A 122 -8.08 16.48 -10.31
CA ARG A 122 -7.99 15.66 -9.08
C ARG A 122 -6.59 15.77 -8.52
N ASP A 123 -6.50 16.08 -7.24
CA ASP A 123 -5.29 15.83 -6.46
C ASP A 123 -5.38 14.39 -5.93
N SER A 124 -5.08 13.44 -6.82
CA SER A 124 -5.31 12.02 -6.56
C SER A 124 -4.09 11.42 -5.86
N ILE A 125 -4.20 11.27 -4.54
CA ILE A 125 -3.24 10.49 -3.76
C ILE A 125 -3.86 9.11 -3.55
N PRO A 126 -3.34 8.06 -4.17
CA PRO A 126 -3.92 6.73 -4.04
C PRO A 126 -3.83 6.21 -2.61
N VAL A 127 -4.80 5.39 -2.21
CA VAL A 127 -4.73 4.66 -0.93
C VAL A 127 -3.47 3.79 -0.94
N GLY A 128 -2.72 3.80 0.16
CA GLY A 128 -1.41 3.16 0.30
C GLY A 128 -0.22 4.08 -0.01
N ALA A 129 -0.43 5.22 -0.66
CA ALA A 129 0.65 6.17 -0.95
C ALA A 129 1.28 6.70 0.35
N THR A 130 2.61 6.69 0.39
CA THR A 130 3.41 7.19 1.50
C THR A 130 4.04 8.52 1.14
N LEU A 131 3.80 9.55 1.94
CA LEU A 131 4.27 10.91 1.75
C LEU A 131 5.06 11.38 2.97
N SER A 132 6.00 12.31 2.75
CA SER A 132 6.77 12.91 3.84
C SER A 132 5.89 13.78 4.76
N MET A 133 6.25 13.84 6.05
CA MET A 133 5.68 14.78 7.01
C MET A 133 6.26 16.21 6.90
N GLN A 134 7.23 16.44 6.01
CA GLN A 134 7.91 17.73 5.89
C GLN A 134 7.13 18.79 5.10
N ALA A 135 6.14 18.41 4.32
CA ALA A 135 5.38 19.31 3.47
C ALA A 135 3.93 18.86 3.26
N GLY A 136 3.07 19.85 2.96
CA GLY A 136 1.67 19.66 2.60
C GLY A 136 0.69 19.86 3.77
N SER A 137 -0.55 20.21 3.44
CA SER A 137 -1.61 20.51 4.42
C SER A 137 -1.89 19.36 5.38
N ALA A 138 -1.94 18.11 4.88
CA ALA A 138 -2.16 16.94 5.71
C ALA A 138 -1.01 16.71 6.72
N ALA A 139 0.25 17.04 6.36
CA ALA A 139 1.35 17.00 7.33
C ALA A 139 1.17 18.03 8.43
N GLN A 140 0.79 19.25 8.09
CA GLN A 140 0.54 20.32 9.06
C GLN A 140 -0.57 19.95 10.05
N VAL A 141 -1.66 19.38 9.56
CA VAL A 141 -2.77 18.89 10.42
C VAL A 141 -2.28 17.80 11.37
N LEU A 142 -1.55 16.80 10.85
CA LEU A 142 -1.05 15.68 11.67
C LEU A 142 0.06 16.07 12.66
N LEU A 143 0.74 17.21 12.45
CA LEU A 143 1.75 17.75 13.36
C LEU A 143 1.17 18.69 14.44
N ALA A 144 -0.05 19.18 14.22
CA ALA A 144 -0.74 20.07 15.15
C ALA A 144 -1.34 19.33 16.36
N TRP A 145 -1.36 18.02 16.34
CA TRP A 145 -1.89 17.11 17.37
C TRP A 145 -0.80 16.15 17.87
#